data_192181720897039fd2dc4873052ff0d8
#
_entry.id   192181720897039fd2dc4873052ff0d8
#
_cell.length_a   1.000
_cell.length_b   1.000
_cell.length_c   1.000
_cell.angle_alpha   90.00
_cell.angle_beta   90.00
_cell.angle_gamma   90.00
#
_symmetry.space_group_name_H-M   'P 1'
#
loop_
_entity.id
_entity.type
_entity.pdbx_description
1 polymer ?
#
loop_
_entity_poly.entity_id
_entity_poly.type
_entity_poly.pdbx_seq_one_letter_code
_entity_poly.pdbx_strand_id
1 'polypeptide(L)' 'MVPAGMLSKELEVFEQHREEWSRSHPGAYVVIQDDVIAEGFFSTYAEAFEAGLEKFGVRRNFLVKQAWITEPVYVVS' A
#
# COMPACT_ATOMS: atom_id res chain seq x y z
N MET A 1 -15.42 -5.39 -5.75
CA MET A 1 -14.66 -4.22 -6.24
C MET A 1 -14.88 -3.03 -5.33
N VAL A 2 -13.81 -2.41 -4.91
CA VAL A 2 -13.89 -1.23 -4.05
C VAL A 2 -14.38 -0.03 -4.89
N PRO A 3 -15.37 0.73 -4.42
CA PRO A 3 -15.81 1.93 -5.13
C PRO A 3 -14.68 2.94 -5.32
N ALA A 4 -14.72 3.65 -6.43
CA ALA A 4 -13.63 4.52 -6.86
C ALA A 4 -13.17 5.56 -5.83
N GLY A 5 -14.02 6.04 -4.95
CA GLY A 5 -13.62 7.01 -3.93
C GLY A 5 -13.18 6.42 -2.60
N MET A 6 -13.29 5.11 -2.42
CA MET A 6 -13.15 4.50 -1.11
C MET A 6 -11.74 4.51 -0.54
N LEU A 7 -10.72 4.38 -1.40
CA LEU A 7 -9.32 4.39 -0.99
C LEU A 7 -8.54 5.53 -1.64
N SER A 8 -9.24 6.58 -2.05
CA SER A 8 -8.61 7.67 -2.79
C SER A 8 -7.57 8.42 -1.96
N LYS A 9 -7.83 8.60 -0.67
CA LYS A 9 -6.91 9.29 0.22
C LYS A 9 -5.64 8.48 0.43
N GLU A 10 -5.80 7.18 0.62
CA GLU A 10 -4.68 6.27 0.77
C GLU A 10 -3.81 6.23 -0.49
N LEU A 11 -4.43 6.24 -1.66
CA LEU A 11 -3.70 6.30 -2.92
C LEU A 11 -2.95 7.61 -3.07
N GLU A 12 -3.52 8.74 -2.65
CA GLU A 12 -2.82 10.02 -2.65
C GLU A 12 -1.59 9.98 -1.76
N VAL A 13 -1.73 9.44 -0.56
CA VAL A 13 -0.60 9.31 0.37
C VAL A 13 0.48 8.43 -0.25
N PHE A 14 0.09 7.32 -0.87
CA PHE A 14 1.04 6.45 -1.55
C PHE A 14 1.78 7.17 -2.67
N GLU A 15 1.06 7.93 -3.49
CA GLU A 15 1.66 8.65 -4.61
C GLU A 15 2.67 9.70 -4.14
N GLN A 16 2.40 10.36 -3.01
CA GLN A 16 3.33 11.33 -2.44
C GLN A 16 4.67 10.71 -2.04
N HIS A 17 4.64 9.43 -1.67
CA HIS A 17 5.83 8.72 -1.20
C HIS A 17 6.36 7.69 -2.20
N ARG A 18 5.69 7.51 -3.32
CA ARG A 18 6.02 6.45 -4.29
C ARG A 18 7.49 6.48 -4.69
N GLU A 19 7.98 7.65 -5.08
CA GLU A 19 9.35 7.78 -5.57
C GLU A 19 10.36 7.46 -4.48
N GLU A 20 10.15 8.02 -3.30
CA GLU A 20 11.03 7.79 -2.17
C GLU A 20 11.07 6.32 -1.77
N TRP A 21 9.91 5.70 -1.62
CA TRP A 21 9.83 4.30 -1.23
C TRP A 21 10.38 3.36 -2.31
N SER A 22 10.17 3.71 -3.57
CA SER A 22 10.69 2.90 -4.67
C SER A 22 12.20 2.93 -4.77
N ARG A 23 12.81 4.01 -4.28
CA ARG A 23 14.28 4.13 -4.23
C ARG A 23 14.86 3.44 -3.01
N SER A 24 14.26 3.67 -1.84
CA SER A 24 14.81 3.16 -0.57
C SER A 24 14.41 1.72 -0.28
N HIS A 25 13.22 1.33 -0.69
CA HIS A 25 12.67 0.00 -0.42
C HIS A 25 11.95 -0.55 -1.65
N PRO A 26 12.68 -0.74 -2.77
CA PRO A 26 12.03 -1.18 -4.01
C PRO A 26 11.37 -2.55 -3.85
N GLY A 27 10.11 -2.63 -4.26
CA GLY A 27 9.36 -3.86 -4.19
C GLY A 27 8.75 -4.19 -2.85
N ALA A 28 9.00 -3.38 -1.83
CA ALA A 28 8.41 -3.60 -0.50
C ALA A 28 6.94 -3.21 -0.49
N TYR A 29 6.18 -3.82 0.41
CA TYR A 29 4.76 -3.50 0.60
C TYR A 29 4.61 -2.51 1.74
N VAL A 30 3.69 -1.57 1.57
CA VAL A 30 3.36 -0.57 2.58
C VAL A 30 1.87 -0.65 2.89
N VAL A 31 1.49 -0.23 4.09
CA VAL A 31 0.10 -0.26 4.55
C VAL A 31 -0.32 1.15 4.94
N ILE A 32 -1.44 1.60 4.39
CA ILE A 32 -1.92 2.96 4.60
C ILE A 32 -3.42 2.93 4.90
N GLN A 33 -3.82 3.70 5.92
CA GLN A 33 -5.24 3.96 6.20
C GLN A 33 -5.41 5.46 6.38
N ASP A 34 -6.27 6.07 5.57
CA ASP A 34 -6.41 7.52 5.49
C ASP A 34 -5.04 8.16 5.25
N ASP A 35 -4.56 8.98 6.18
CA ASP A 35 -3.23 9.57 6.11
C ASP A 35 -2.23 8.91 7.06
N VAL A 36 -2.59 7.78 7.64
CA VAL A 36 -1.75 7.05 8.57
C VAL A 36 -1.03 5.94 7.83
N ILE A 37 0.28 5.97 7.91
CA ILE A 37 1.14 4.94 7.31
C ILE A 37 1.59 4.01 8.43
N ALA A 38 1.32 2.71 8.30
CA ALA A 38 1.80 1.73 9.26
C ALA A 38 3.32 1.65 9.18
N GLU A 39 3.98 1.61 10.34
CA GLU A 39 5.43 1.52 10.38
C GLU A 39 5.92 0.22 9.76
N GLY A 40 6.98 0.34 8.97
CA GLY A 40 7.67 -0.79 8.41
C GLY A 40 7.41 -0.99 6.93
N PHE A 41 8.31 -1.73 6.34
CA PHE A 41 8.23 -2.16 4.95
C PHE A 41 8.23 -3.68 4.97
N PHE A 42 7.28 -4.26 4.27
CA PHE A 42 7.05 -5.70 4.34
C PHE A 42 7.49 -6.36 3.03
N SER A 43 8.05 -7.55 3.14
CA SER A 43 8.57 -8.26 1.98
C SER A 43 7.50 -9.02 1.21
N THR A 44 6.36 -9.30 1.84
CA THR A 44 5.25 -9.99 1.19
C THR A 44 3.94 -9.28 1.45
N TYR A 45 2.97 -9.49 0.57
CA TYR A 45 1.62 -8.98 0.76
C TYR A 45 1.00 -9.51 2.06
N ALA A 46 1.20 -10.79 2.35
CA ALA A 46 0.63 -11.40 3.54
C ALA A 46 1.13 -10.74 4.82
N GLU A 47 2.43 -10.46 4.90
CA GLU A 47 3.00 -9.77 6.07
C GLU A 47 2.41 -8.38 6.22
N ALA A 48 2.29 -7.63 5.12
CA ALA A 48 1.70 -6.30 5.14
C ALA A 48 0.23 -6.34 5.54
N PHE A 49 -0.51 -7.29 5.02
CA PHE A 49 -1.92 -7.46 5.35
C PHE A 49 -2.11 -7.75 6.85
N GLU A 50 -1.30 -8.65 7.40
CA GLU A 50 -1.36 -8.95 8.84
C GLU A 50 -1.02 -7.73 9.68
N ALA A 51 0.00 -6.97 9.28
CA ALA A 51 0.37 -5.73 9.99
C ALA A 51 -0.77 -4.72 9.96
N GLY A 52 -1.47 -4.63 8.83
CA GLY A 52 -2.64 -3.76 8.71
C GLY A 52 -3.77 -4.19 9.64
N LEU A 53 -4.03 -5.49 9.72
CA LEU A 53 -5.05 -6.02 10.62
C LEU A 53 -4.71 -5.73 12.09
N GLU A 54 -3.46 -5.88 12.47
CA GLU A 54 -3.03 -5.59 13.84
C GLU A 54 -3.14 -4.10 14.18
N LYS A 55 -2.75 -3.24 13.25
CA LYS A 55 -2.76 -1.80 13.51
C LYS A 55 -4.14 -1.18 13.40
N PHE A 56 -4.89 -1.53 12.37
CA PHE A 56 -6.16 -0.87 12.04
C PHE A 56 -7.38 -1.69 12.40
N GLY A 57 -7.23 -2.99 12.56
CA GLY A 57 -8.33 -3.90 12.89
C GLY A 57 -9.09 -4.39 11.67
N VAL A 58 -9.92 -5.40 11.88
CA VAL A 58 -10.64 -6.08 10.80
C VAL A 58 -11.82 -5.28 10.26
N ARG A 59 -12.26 -4.26 10.99
CA ARG A 59 -13.44 -3.47 10.60
C ARG A 59 -13.11 -2.25 9.76
N ARG A 60 -11.83 -1.96 9.57
CA ARG A 60 -11.40 -0.79 8.82
C ARG A 60 -10.75 -1.19 7.51
N ASN A 61 -11.02 -0.39 6.49
CA ASN A 61 -10.37 -0.59 5.21
C ASN A 61 -8.97 0.04 5.25
N PHE A 62 -8.01 -0.63 4.67
CA PHE A 62 -6.67 -0.08 4.49
C PHE A 62 -6.12 -0.54 3.16
N LEU A 63 -5.15 0.21 2.64
CA LEU A 63 -4.51 -0.09 1.38
C LEU A 63 -3.19 -0.80 1.62
N VAL A 64 -2.95 -1.88 0.92
CA VAL A 64 -1.65 -2.53 0.84
C VAL A 64 -1.13 -2.32 -0.58
N LYS A 65 0.01 -1.68 -0.70
CA LYS A 65 0.54 -1.30 -2.01
C LYS A 65 2.02 -1.62 -2.08
N GLN A 66 2.47 -2.10 -3.22
CA GLN A 66 3.88 -2.39 -3.45
C GLN A 66 4.59 -1.15 -3.99
N ALA A 67 5.78 -0.88 -3.45
CA ALA A 67 6.54 0.33 -3.77
C ALA A 67 7.31 0.17 -5.07
N TRP A 68 6.72 0.63 -6.17
CA TRP A 68 7.35 0.71 -7.48
C TRP A 68 7.12 2.11 -8.06
N ILE A 69 8.11 2.65 -8.76
CA ILE A 69 7.96 3.93 -9.46
C ILE A 69 6.87 3.80 -10.51
N THR A 70 6.92 2.69 -11.27
CA THR A 70 5.89 2.34 -12.23
C THR A 70 5.46 0.91 -11.93
N GLU A 71 4.18 0.70 -11.74
CA GLU A 71 3.69 -0.65 -11.50
C GLU A 71 3.91 -1.50 -12.73
N PRO A 72 4.36 -2.77 -12.53
CA PRO A 72 4.52 -3.66 -13.67
C PRO A 72 3.19 -3.83 -14.40
N VAL A 73 3.22 -3.66 -15.70
CA VAL A 73 2.05 -3.91 -16.53
C VAL A 73 2.20 -5.30 -17.10
N TYR A 74 1.35 -6.19 -16.64
CA TYR A 74 1.34 -7.54 -17.17
C TYR A 74 0.39 -7.59 -18.34
N VAL A 75 0.94 -7.75 -19.53
CA VAL A 75 0.11 -7.89 -20.71
C VAL A 75 -0.37 -9.32 -20.77
N VAL A 76 -1.65 -9.49 -20.54
CA VAL A 76 -2.29 -10.80 -20.71
C VAL A 76 -2.87 -10.83 -22.10
N SER A 77 -2.29 -11.62 -22.92
CA SER A 77 -2.73 -11.76 -24.30
C SER A 77 -3.33 -13.14 -24.55
#